data_ef41d005ba05d42b6074d7cd9a409c3c
#
_entry.id   ef41d005ba05d42b6074d7cd9a409c3c
#
_cell.length_a   1.000
_cell.length_b   1.000
_cell.length_c   1.000
_cell.angle_alpha   90.00
_cell.angle_beta   90.00
_cell.angle_gamma   90.00
#
_symmetry.space_group_name_H-M   'P 1'
#
loop_
_entity.id
_entity.type
_entity.pdbx_description
1 polymer ?
#
loop_
_entity_poly.entity_id
_entity_poly.type
_entity_poly.pdbx_seq_one_letter_code
_entity_poly.pdbx_strand_id
1 'polypeptide(L)'
;PQYSAATSGSSIKEWNDICKKNNFKVKTSTICCYPTDKNFVQAHKNKIMKKIKNVENFKLIFSAHGLPEKNIKKGDPYQWQVEQSVNKIVEELNLDNLDWILSYQSRVGPLKWIGPSTEEIIVKNSKLGKHIVLVPIAFVSEHSETLVELDLEYKELADKNGCKNYSRVPALGTDINFIKTMSNLIINKQDYNFNGELFPPKTQCPNKFKKCPCLNYE
;
A
#
# COMPACT_ATOMS: atom_id res chain seq x y z
N PRO A 1 4.73 -4.22 -0.58
CA PRO A 1 3.55 -5.10 -0.62
C PRO A 1 2.84 -5.07 -1.97
N GLN A 2 2.58 -3.89 -2.52
CA GLN A 2 1.95 -3.69 -3.82
C GLN A 2 2.99 -3.30 -4.86
N TYR A 3 2.91 -3.90 -6.05
CA TYR A 3 3.79 -3.60 -7.17
C TYR A 3 3.31 -2.39 -7.97
N SER A 4 4.23 -1.54 -8.37
CA SER A 4 4.03 -0.57 -9.44
C SER A 4 5.20 -0.60 -10.42
N ALA A 5 4.90 -0.49 -11.72
CA ALA A 5 5.93 -0.34 -12.75
C ALA A 5 6.74 0.97 -12.60
N ALA A 6 6.17 1.97 -11.92
CA ALA A 6 6.81 3.27 -11.68
C ALA A 6 7.76 3.27 -10.46
N THR A 7 7.70 2.25 -9.60
CA THR A 7 8.53 2.12 -8.39
C THR A 7 9.36 0.84 -8.42
N SER A 8 8.86 -0.26 -7.84
CA SER A 8 9.58 -1.54 -7.81
C SER A 8 9.99 -2.02 -9.21
N GLY A 9 9.12 -1.85 -10.22
CA GLY A 9 9.44 -2.23 -11.59
C GLY A 9 10.60 -1.44 -12.19
N SER A 10 10.66 -0.11 -11.96
CA SER A 10 11.78 0.71 -12.43
C SER A 10 13.10 0.35 -11.73
N SER A 11 13.04 0.12 -10.41
CA SER A 11 14.23 -0.27 -9.62
C SER A 11 14.79 -1.64 -10.03
N ILE A 12 13.91 -2.62 -10.26
CA ILE A 12 14.32 -3.95 -10.73
C ILE A 12 14.96 -3.86 -12.13
N LYS A 13 14.34 -3.06 -13.02
CA LYS A 13 14.87 -2.83 -14.36
C LYS A 13 16.26 -2.22 -14.29
N GLU A 14 16.43 -1.15 -13.50
CA GLU A 14 17.72 -0.48 -13.35
C GLU A 14 18.80 -1.43 -12.78
N TRP A 15 18.46 -2.22 -11.76
CA TRP A 15 19.35 -3.27 -11.24
C TRP A 15 19.84 -4.21 -12.35
N ASN A 16 18.93 -4.72 -13.16
CA ASN A 16 19.27 -5.64 -14.25
C ASN A 16 20.13 -4.97 -15.32
N ASP A 17 19.84 -3.71 -15.67
CA ASP A 17 20.61 -2.93 -16.64
C ASP A 17 22.04 -2.67 -16.13
N ILE A 18 22.20 -2.32 -14.83
CA ILE A 18 23.52 -2.13 -14.21
C ILE A 18 24.30 -3.43 -14.14
N CYS A 19 23.68 -4.54 -13.78
CA CYS A 19 24.34 -5.87 -13.78
C CYS A 19 24.87 -6.22 -15.16
N LYS A 20 24.06 -6.02 -16.20
CA LYS A 20 24.47 -6.23 -17.60
C LYS A 20 25.66 -5.36 -17.98
N LYS A 21 25.54 -4.05 -17.73
CA LYS A 21 26.56 -3.03 -18.10
C LYS A 21 27.93 -3.35 -17.48
N ASN A 22 27.94 -3.82 -16.25
CA ASN A 22 29.18 -4.11 -15.50
C ASN A 22 29.60 -5.57 -15.57
N ASN A 23 28.95 -6.39 -16.40
CA ASN A 23 29.19 -7.86 -16.47
C ASN A 23 29.12 -8.53 -15.08
N PHE A 24 28.25 -8.01 -14.19
CA PHE A 24 28.09 -8.49 -12.84
C PHE A 24 27.13 -9.69 -12.83
N LYS A 25 27.70 -10.88 -12.69
CA LYS A 25 26.97 -12.16 -12.71
C LYS A 25 26.58 -12.56 -11.30
N VAL A 26 25.45 -12.04 -10.83
CA VAL A 26 24.87 -12.41 -9.53
C VAL A 26 23.49 -13.03 -9.73
N LYS A 27 23.24 -14.14 -9.04
CA LYS A 27 21.90 -14.76 -9.04
C LYS A 27 20.96 -13.87 -8.25
N THR A 28 20.02 -13.23 -8.93
CA THR A 28 19.00 -12.37 -8.32
C THR A 28 17.65 -13.07 -8.36
N SER A 29 16.91 -13.00 -7.27
CA SER A 29 15.53 -13.44 -7.22
C SER A 29 14.68 -12.30 -6.71
N THR A 30 13.54 -12.05 -7.35
CA THR A 30 12.69 -10.91 -7.06
C THR A 30 11.33 -11.37 -6.55
N ILE A 31 10.89 -10.79 -5.44
CA ILE A 31 9.51 -10.94 -4.95
C ILE A 31 8.70 -9.80 -5.55
N CYS A 32 7.72 -10.12 -6.40
CA CYS A 32 6.91 -9.11 -7.09
C CYS A 32 6.05 -8.31 -6.11
N CYS A 33 5.17 -8.98 -5.40
CA CYS A 33 4.18 -8.36 -4.51
C CYS A 33 3.58 -9.39 -3.55
N TYR A 34 2.91 -8.88 -2.50
CA TYR A 34 2.22 -9.71 -1.49
C TYR A 34 1.01 -8.94 -0.91
N PRO A 35 0.11 -8.40 -1.75
CA PRO A 35 -0.92 -7.46 -1.31
C PRO A 35 -1.96 -8.07 -0.36
N THR A 36 -2.15 -9.39 -0.41
CA THR A 36 -3.14 -10.12 0.41
C THR A 36 -2.50 -11.21 1.29
N ASP A 37 -1.18 -11.12 1.53
CA ASP A 37 -0.52 -12.05 2.45
C ASP A 37 -1.17 -12.03 3.83
N LYS A 38 -1.43 -13.20 4.39
CA LYS A 38 -2.17 -13.35 5.64
C LYS A 38 -1.51 -12.60 6.81
N ASN A 39 -0.20 -12.69 6.93
CA ASN A 39 0.51 -12.04 8.03
C ASN A 39 0.61 -10.52 7.81
N PHE A 40 0.80 -10.06 6.57
CA PHE A 40 0.72 -8.64 6.22
C PHE A 40 -0.65 -8.04 6.58
N VAL A 41 -1.73 -8.69 6.22
CA VAL A 41 -3.10 -8.28 6.56
C VAL A 41 -3.31 -8.29 8.08
N GLN A 42 -2.82 -9.33 8.78
CA GLN A 42 -2.93 -9.43 10.24
C GLN A 42 -2.16 -8.31 10.96
N ALA A 43 -1.00 -7.91 10.45
CA ALA A 43 -0.23 -6.81 11.00
C ALA A 43 -1.02 -5.48 10.93
N HIS A 44 -1.64 -5.19 9.80
CA HIS A 44 -2.52 -4.02 9.66
C HIS A 44 -3.74 -4.11 10.57
N LYS A 45 -4.44 -5.25 10.59
CA LYS A 45 -5.58 -5.49 11.47
C LYS A 45 -5.24 -5.15 12.93
N ASN A 46 -4.15 -5.71 13.44
CA ASN A 46 -3.75 -5.52 14.84
C ASN A 46 -3.49 -4.04 15.17
N LYS A 47 -2.78 -3.32 14.28
CA LYS A 47 -2.49 -1.90 14.47
C LYS A 47 -3.75 -1.05 14.39
N ILE A 48 -4.65 -1.33 13.44
CA ILE A 48 -5.94 -0.65 13.30
C ILE A 48 -6.78 -0.88 14.55
N MET A 49 -7.01 -2.13 14.96
CA MET A 49 -7.81 -2.47 16.14
C MET A 49 -7.29 -1.81 17.41
N LYS A 50 -5.96 -1.76 17.59
CA LYS A 50 -5.35 -1.04 18.71
C LYS A 50 -5.66 0.46 18.66
N LYS A 51 -5.71 1.05 17.46
CA LYS A 51 -5.93 2.50 17.28
C LYS A 51 -7.38 2.91 17.47
N ILE A 52 -8.33 2.08 17.01
CA ILE A 52 -9.77 2.38 17.12
C ILE A 52 -10.41 1.92 18.43
N LYS A 53 -9.66 1.21 19.28
CA LYS A 53 -10.14 0.81 20.60
C LYS A 53 -10.63 2.05 21.39
N ASN A 54 -11.86 2.09 21.78
CA ASN A 54 -12.49 3.22 22.50
C ASN A 54 -12.66 4.49 21.63
N VAL A 55 -12.70 4.37 20.32
CA VAL A 55 -12.99 5.49 19.42
C VAL A 55 -14.37 5.28 18.81
N GLU A 56 -15.28 6.21 19.09
CA GLU A 56 -16.63 6.21 18.53
C GLU A 56 -16.75 7.20 17.37
N ASN A 57 -17.73 6.99 16.49
CA ASN A 57 -18.06 7.87 15.37
C ASN A 57 -16.83 8.28 14.54
N PHE A 58 -16.04 7.29 14.11
CA PHE A 58 -14.85 7.54 13.30
C PHE A 58 -15.05 7.21 11.82
N LYS A 59 -14.25 7.84 10.99
CA LYS A 59 -14.03 7.47 9.58
C LYS A 59 -12.66 6.81 9.45
N LEU A 60 -12.62 5.55 9.03
CA LEU A 60 -11.37 4.85 8.71
C LEU A 60 -10.97 5.19 7.27
N ILE A 61 -9.85 5.88 7.10
CA ILE A 61 -9.35 6.30 5.80
C ILE A 61 -8.07 5.51 5.49
N PHE A 62 -8.13 4.61 4.53
CA PHE A 62 -6.92 4.00 3.98
C PHE A 62 -6.31 4.97 2.97
N SER A 63 -5.08 5.40 3.21
CA SER A 63 -4.37 6.31 2.34
C SER A 63 -3.18 5.60 1.68
N ALA A 64 -3.13 5.64 0.37
CA ALA A 64 -2.01 5.14 -0.42
C ALA A 64 -1.39 6.29 -1.22
N HIS A 65 -0.11 6.18 -1.56
CA HIS A 65 0.50 7.16 -2.46
C HIS A 65 -0.24 7.19 -3.80
N GLY A 66 -0.52 8.38 -4.31
CA GLY A 66 -1.17 8.57 -5.60
C GLY A 66 -0.32 8.06 -6.76
N LEU A 67 -0.95 7.74 -7.87
CA LEU A 67 -0.31 7.42 -9.13
C LEU A 67 -1.07 8.10 -10.28
N PRO A 68 -0.40 8.66 -11.30
CA PRO A 68 -1.11 9.23 -12.44
C PRO A 68 -2.00 8.20 -13.14
N GLU A 69 -3.25 8.56 -13.45
CA GLU A 69 -4.21 7.67 -14.14
C GLU A 69 -3.63 7.03 -15.41
N LYS A 70 -2.77 7.77 -16.12
CA LYS A 70 -2.11 7.26 -17.33
C LYS A 70 -1.29 5.99 -17.09
N ASN A 71 -0.74 5.80 -15.86
CA ASN A 71 0.02 4.61 -15.53
C ASN A 71 -0.91 3.40 -15.39
N ILE A 72 -2.04 3.59 -14.71
CA ILE A 72 -3.07 2.54 -14.55
C ILE A 72 -3.65 2.14 -15.93
N LYS A 73 -3.99 3.13 -16.77
CA LYS A 73 -4.46 2.89 -18.15
C LYS A 73 -3.46 2.14 -19.02
N LYS A 74 -2.16 2.24 -18.71
CA LYS A 74 -1.08 1.49 -19.35
C LYS A 74 -0.87 0.09 -18.76
N GLY A 75 -1.74 -0.34 -17.86
CA GLY A 75 -1.74 -1.70 -17.28
C GLY A 75 -0.91 -1.86 -16.00
N ASP A 76 -0.61 -0.78 -15.27
CA ASP A 76 0.01 -0.88 -13.94
C ASP A 76 -0.99 -1.48 -12.94
N PRO A 77 -0.65 -2.55 -12.20
CA PRO A 77 -1.58 -3.23 -11.29
C PRO A 77 -1.72 -2.54 -9.92
N TYR A 78 -0.95 -1.47 -9.65
CA TYR A 78 -0.82 -0.86 -8.33
C TYR A 78 -2.16 -0.56 -7.67
N GLN A 79 -3.03 0.21 -8.35
CA GLN A 79 -4.32 0.59 -7.80
C GLN A 79 -5.15 -0.63 -7.40
N TRP A 80 -5.26 -1.61 -8.30
CA TRP A 80 -5.98 -2.85 -8.04
C TRP A 80 -5.39 -3.63 -6.85
N GLN A 81 -4.06 -3.72 -6.75
CA GLN A 81 -3.42 -4.40 -5.63
C GLN A 81 -3.64 -3.68 -4.29
N VAL A 82 -3.66 -2.34 -4.28
CA VAL A 82 -4.03 -1.56 -3.10
C VAL A 82 -5.47 -1.85 -2.69
N GLU A 83 -6.41 -1.86 -3.65
CA GLU A 83 -7.81 -2.21 -3.42
C GLU A 83 -7.95 -3.62 -2.83
N GLN A 84 -7.20 -4.62 -3.35
CA GLN A 84 -7.20 -5.98 -2.77
C GLN A 84 -6.68 -5.99 -1.33
N SER A 85 -5.60 -5.25 -1.03
CA SER A 85 -5.08 -5.14 0.33
C SER A 85 -6.11 -4.56 1.29
N VAL A 86 -6.75 -3.46 0.90
CA VAL A 86 -7.75 -2.78 1.74
C VAL A 86 -8.97 -3.68 1.95
N ASN A 87 -9.52 -4.26 0.88
CA ASN A 87 -10.68 -5.16 0.98
C ASN A 87 -10.39 -6.34 1.91
N LYS A 88 -9.21 -6.96 1.80
CA LYS A 88 -8.83 -8.07 2.68
C LYS A 88 -8.66 -7.65 4.14
N ILE A 89 -8.11 -6.47 4.40
CA ILE A 89 -7.99 -5.93 5.76
C ILE A 89 -9.38 -5.63 6.34
N VAL A 90 -10.27 -5.00 5.57
CA VAL A 90 -11.64 -4.71 6.02
C VAL A 90 -12.42 -5.99 6.32
N GLU A 91 -12.31 -6.99 5.46
CA GLU A 91 -12.89 -8.31 5.70
C GLU A 91 -12.39 -8.91 7.03
N GLU A 92 -11.07 -8.88 7.25
CA GLU A 92 -10.46 -9.43 8.46
C GLU A 92 -10.72 -8.60 9.73
N LEU A 93 -10.99 -7.28 9.60
CA LEU A 93 -11.42 -6.46 10.74
C LEU A 93 -12.75 -6.96 11.29
N ASN A 94 -13.63 -7.46 10.43
CA ASN A 94 -14.93 -8.06 10.78
C ASN A 94 -15.74 -7.16 11.73
N LEU A 95 -15.87 -5.88 11.38
CA LEU A 95 -16.61 -4.86 12.14
C LEU A 95 -17.89 -4.53 11.41
N ASP A 96 -19.04 -4.66 12.11
CA ASP A 96 -20.35 -4.31 11.57
C ASP A 96 -20.42 -2.81 11.25
N ASN A 97 -20.94 -2.48 10.07
CA ASN A 97 -21.17 -1.10 9.61
C ASN A 97 -19.92 -0.20 9.68
N LEU A 98 -18.73 -0.76 9.46
CA LEU A 98 -17.47 -0.01 9.44
C LEU A 98 -17.53 1.10 8.38
N ASP A 99 -17.46 2.35 8.81
CA ASP A 99 -17.40 3.50 7.91
C ASP A 99 -15.96 3.75 7.43
N TRP A 100 -15.63 3.22 6.27
CA TRP A 100 -14.28 3.30 5.69
C TRP A 100 -14.25 3.81 4.25
N ILE A 101 -13.07 4.21 3.79
CA ILE A 101 -12.81 4.58 2.41
C ILE A 101 -11.31 4.40 2.07
N LEU A 102 -11.03 4.03 0.82
CA LEU A 102 -9.69 4.12 0.22
C LEU A 102 -9.54 5.47 -0.49
N SER A 103 -8.40 6.13 -0.28
CA SER A 103 -8.04 7.41 -0.89
C SER A 103 -6.57 7.45 -1.25
N TYR A 104 -6.17 8.49 -2.00
CA TYR A 104 -4.80 8.60 -2.51
C TYR A 104 -4.22 9.98 -2.19
N GLN A 105 -3.00 9.98 -1.63
CA GLN A 105 -2.25 11.15 -1.19
C GLN A 105 -1.15 11.56 -2.15
N SER A 106 -0.43 12.65 -1.85
CA SER A 106 0.77 13.13 -2.56
C SER A 106 0.50 13.38 -4.05
N ARG A 107 -0.64 13.98 -4.35
CA ARG A 107 -1.10 14.30 -5.71
C ARG A 107 -0.61 15.70 -6.08
N VAL A 108 0.49 15.78 -6.82
CA VAL A 108 1.13 17.06 -7.15
C VAL A 108 1.14 17.35 -8.63
N GLY A 109 1.11 18.64 -8.99
CA GLY A 109 1.19 19.14 -10.36
C GLY A 109 -0.09 18.90 -11.19
N PRO A 110 -0.04 19.15 -12.51
CA PRO A 110 -1.21 19.22 -13.38
C PRO A 110 -1.70 17.87 -13.89
N LEU A 111 -1.11 16.77 -13.44
CA LEU A 111 -1.49 15.43 -13.90
C LEU A 111 -2.84 15.00 -13.32
N LYS A 112 -3.56 14.20 -14.07
CA LYS A 112 -4.74 13.53 -13.57
C LYS A 112 -4.32 12.29 -12.76
N TRP A 113 -4.65 12.29 -11.48
CA TRP A 113 -4.28 11.26 -10.51
C TRP A 113 -5.44 10.34 -10.20
N ILE A 114 -5.14 9.10 -9.81
CA ILE A 114 -6.14 8.21 -9.22
C ILE A 114 -6.73 8.84 -7.95
N GLY A 115 -7.97 8.51 -7.65
CA GLY A 115 -8.70 9.15 -6.54
C GLY A 115 -9.69 8.21 -5.85
N PRO A 116 -10.38 8.71 -4.84
CA PRO A 116 -10.47 10.12 -4.39
C PRO A 116 -9.20 10.63 -3.68
N SER A 117 -9.05 11.96 -3.58
CA SER A 117 -7.97 12.61 -2.82
C SER A 117 -8.14 12.37 -1.31
N THR A 118 -7.05 12.06 -0.62
CA THR A 118 -7.08 11.93 0.85
C THR A 118 -7.47 13.25 1.51
N GLU A 119 -6.98 14.38 1.01
CA GLU A 119 -7.33 15.73 1.52
C GLU A 119 -8.82 16.01 1.39
N GLU A 120 -9.43 15.75 0.23
CA GLU A 120 -10.89 15.92 0.02
C GLU A 120 -11.70 15.07 1.00
N ILE A 121 -11.27 13.83 1.24
CA ILE A 121 -11.96 12.94 2.18
C ILE A 121 -11.79 13.43 3.63
N ILE A 122 -10.62 13.91 4.01
CA ILE A 122 -10.36 14.50 5.32
C ILE A 122 -11.29 15.70 5.52
N VAL A 123 -11.27 16.68 4.61
CA VAL A 123 -12.10 17.89 4.71
C VAL A 123 -13.59 17.56 4.84
N LYS A 124 -14.07 16.65 3.99
CA LYS A 124 -15.49 16.24 4.03
C LYS A 124 -15.90 15.64 5.38
N ASN A 125 -15.10 14.73 5.93
CA ASN A 125 -15.45 14.04 7.17
C ASN A 125 -15.17 14.89 8.42
N SER A 126 -14.18 15.79 8.37
CA SER A 126 -13.95 16.79 9.42
C SER A 126 -15.17 17.70 9.61
N LYS A 127 -15.73 18.24 8.51
CA LYS A 127 -16.95 19.05 8.55
C LYS A 127 -18.18 18.32 9.10
N LEU A 128 -18.20 17.00 9.05
CA LEU A 128 -19.21 16.15 9.66
C LEU A 128 -18.93 15.85 11.16
N GLY A 129 -17.87 16.43 11.73
CA GLY A 129 -17.46 16.23 13.11
C GLY A 129 -17.03 14.79 13.43
N LYS A 130 -16.59 14.02 12.44
CA LYS A 130 -16.11 12.66 12.66
C LYS A 130 -14.69 12.66 13.21
N HIS A 131 -14.38 11.65 14.00
CA HIS A 131 -12.99 11.30 14.29
C HIS A 131 -12.35 10.66 13.05
N ILE A 132 -11.18 11.12 12.64
CA ILE A 132 -10.44 10.54 11.50
C ILE A 132 -9.38 9.57 12.01
N VAL A 133 -9.44 8.35 11.50
CA VAL A 133 -8.39 7.33 11.70
C VAL A 133 -7.78 7.02 10.35
N LEU A 134 -6.55 7.47 10.11
CA LEU A 134 -5.86 7.32 8.84
C LEU A 134 -4.88 6.15 8.87
N VAL A 135 -4.90 5.30 7.84
CA VAL A 135 -4.06 4.11 7.69
C VAL A 135 -3.17 4.24 6.47
N PRO A 136 -1.83 4.33 6.62
CA PRO A 136 -0.91 4.40 5.49
C PRO A 136 -0.70 3.01 4.87
N ILE A 137 -1.59 2.60 3.98
CA ILE A 137 -1.65 1.20 3.49
C ILE A 137 -0.49 0.80 2.56
N ALA A 138 0.10 1.74 1.84
CA ALA A 138 1.20 1.48 0.91
C ALA A 138 2.59 1.75 1.50
N PHE A 139 2.66 2.13 2.77
CA PHE A 139 3.90 2.42 3.49
C PHE A 139 4.15 1.40 4.59
N VAL A 140 5.31 0.77 4.55
CA VAL A 140 5.68 -0.27 5.53
C VAL A 140 6.66 0.24 6.60
N SER A 141 7.25 1.42 6.40
CA SER A 141 8.13 2.11 7.34
C SER A 141 7.74 3.58 7.48
N GLU A 142 8.13 4.20 8.57
CA GLU A 142 7.98 5.64 8.76
C GLU A 142 9.03 6.39 7.94
N HIS A 143 8.63 7.51 7.35
CA HIS A 143 9.50 8.42 6.58
C HIS A 143 8.84 9.81 6.48
N SER A 144 9.42 10.73 5.71
CA SER A 144 8.91 12.11 5.60
C SER A 144 7.42 12.21 5.22
N GLU A 145 6.94 11.39 4.28
CA GLU A 145 5.52 11.44 3.89
C GLU A 145 4.59 10.97 5.01
N THR A 146 4.99 9.99 5.84
CA THR A 146 4.16 9.57 6.98
C THR A 146 4.24 10.53 8.16
N LEU A 147 5.43 11.10 8.43
CA LEU A 147 5.67 11.94 9.59
C LEU A 147 5.37 13.42 9.35
N VAL A 148 5.45 13.91 8.11
CA VAL A 148 5.14 15.30 7.76
C VAL A 148 3.76 15.39 7.11
N GLU A 149 3.57 14.80 5.94
CA GLU A 149 2.30 14.92 5.21
C GLU A 149 1.13 14.35 6.03
N LEU A 150 1.26 13.11 6.57
CA LEU A 150 0.16 12.48 7.27
C LEU A 150 0.01 12.92 8.73
N ASP A 151 1.10 13.13 9.48
CA ASP A 151 1.00 13.47 10.90
C ASP A 151 0.86 14.98 11.16
N LEU A 152 1.45 15.85 10.33
CA LEU A 152 1.43 17.28 10.53
C LEU A 152 0.42 17.96 9.59
N GLU A 153 0.63 17.87 8.27
CA GLU A 153 -0.17 18.62 7.29
C GLU A 153 -1.63 18.15 7.27
N TYR A 154 -1.88 16.84 7.25
CA TYR A 154 -3.25 16.33 7.25
C TYR A 154 -3.95 16.49 8.61
N LYS A 155 -3.19 16.45 9.71
CA LYS A 155 -3.74 16.80 11.01
C LYS A 155 -4.18 18.27 11.04
N GLU A 156 -3.31 19.19 10.58
CA GLU A 156 -3.64 20.62 10.51
C GLU A 156 -4.86 20.85 9.59
N LEU A 157 -4.92 20.18 8.44
CA LEU A 157 -6.06 20.24 7.53
C LEU A 157 -7.36 19.77 8.22
N ALA A 158 -7.31 18.68 8.97
CA ALA A 158 -8.43 18.13 9.70
C ALA A 158 -8.91 19.10 10.79
N ASP A 159 -7.98 19.64 11.60
CA ASP A 159 -8.26 20.57 12.69
C ASP A 159 -8.91 21.87 12.15
N LYS A 160 -8.37 22.44 11.07
CA LYS A 160 -8.93 23.64 10.38
C LYS A 160 -10.36 23.43 9.86
N ASN A 161 -10.76 22.19 9.60
CA ASN A 161 -12.08 21.84 9.09
C ASN A 161 -13.03 21.27 10.16
N GLY A 162 -12.69 21.40 11.45
CA GLY A 162 -13.57 21.03 12.57
C GLY A 162 -13.55 19.54 12.90
N CYS A 163 -12.50 18.81 12.57
CA CYS A 163 -12.35 17.42 13.00
C CYS A 163 -12.34 17.32 14.53
N LYS A 164 -13.13 16.40 15.09
CA LYS A 164 -13.13 16.16 16.53
C LYS A 164 -11.78 15.64 17.05
N ASN A 165 -11.21 14.71 16.32
CA ASN A 165 -9.91 14.16 16.60
C ASN A 165 -9.33 13.52 15.35
N TYR A 166 -8.04 13.68 15.14
CA TYR A 166 -7.28 13.06 14.06
C TYR A 166 -6.23 12.13 14.63
N SER A 167 -6.15 10.94 14.08
CA SER A 167 -5.13 9.98 14.47
C SER A 167 -4.68 9.13 13.28
N ARG A 168 -3.37 8.81 13.24
CA ARG A 168 -2.81 7.91 12.23
C ARG A 168 -2.41 6.57 12.85
N VAL A 169 -2.68 5.49 12.14
CA VAL A 169 -2.15 4.15 12.45
C VAL A 169 -0.67 4.12 12.05
N PRO A 170 0.25 3.70 12.94
CA PRO A 170 1.67 3.62 12.59
C PRO A 170 1.93 2.68 11.41
N ALA A 171 2.93 2.99 10.58
CA ALA A 171 3.43 2.06 9.57
C ALA A 171 3.88 0.73 10.21
N LEU A 172 3.98 -0.33 9.42
CA LEU A 172 4.20 -1.68 9.97
C LEU A 172 5.55 -1.80 10.70
N GLY A 173 6.61 -1.20 10.15
CA GLY A 173 7.93 -1.20 10.76
C GLY A 173 8.42 -2.64 11.06
N THR A 174 8.72 -2.90 12.31
CA THR A 174 9.19 -4.22 12.80
C THR A 174 8.07 -5.06 13.44
N ASP A 175 6.80 -4.87 13.04
CA ASP A 175 5.70 -5.70 13.53
C ASP A 175 5.99 -7.18 13.26
N ILE A 176 5.77 -8.03 14.27
CA ILE A 176 6.13 -9.45 14.22
C ILE A 176 5.43 -10.21 13.08
N ASN A 177 4.20 -9.86 12.74
CA ASN A 177 3.49 -10.48 11.63
C ASN A 177 4.04 -9.98 10.29
N PHE A 178 4.41 -8.69 10.20
CA PHE A 178 5.06 -8.18 9.01
C PHE A 178 6.44 -8.83 8.78
N ILE A 179 7.23 -9.01 9.84
CA ILE A 179 8.51 -9.75 9.75
C ILE A 179 8.27 -11.21 9.34
N LYS A 180 7.20 -11.86 9.83
CA LYS A 180 6.81 -13.20 9.38
C LYS A 180 6.46 -13.23 7.88
N THR A 181 5.78 -12.21 7.36
CA THR A 181 5.55 -12.09 5.90
C THR A 181 6.88 -12.14 5.16
N MET A 182 7.84 -11.29 5.52
CA MET A 182 9.15 -11.22 4.85
C MET A 182 9.90 -12.55 4.95
N SER A 183 9.96 -13.13 6.14
CA SER A 183 10.62 -14.41 6.39
C SER A 183 10.02 -15.54 5.55
N ASN A 184 8.68 -15.67 5.56
CA ASN A 184 7.99 -16.71 4.78
C ASN A 184 8.21 -16.55 3.27
N LEU A 185 8.18 -15.32 2.75
CA LEU A 185 8.46 -15.05 1.34
C LEU A 185 9.88 -15.45 0.94
N ILE A 186 10.87 -15.30 1.84
CA ILE A 186 12.26 -15.69 1.61
C ILE A 186 12.43 -17.21 1.72
N ILE A 187 11.85 -17.83 2.73
CA ILE A 187 11.96 -19.28 2.99
C ILE A 187 11.26 -20.07 1.88
N ASN A 188 10.00 -19.74 1.59
CA ASN A 188 9.20 -20.45 0.58
C ASN A 188 9.77 -20.30 -0.84
N LYS A 189 10.64 -19.32 -1.07
CA LYS A 189 11.40 -19.21 -2.30
C LYS A 189 12.31 -20.42 -2.55
N GLN A 190 12.79 -21.10 -1.52
CA GLN A 190 13.67 -22.27 -1.65
C GLN A 190 12.93 -23.48 -2.22
N ASP A 191 11.60 -23.53 -2.07
CA ASP A 191 10.75 -24.62 -2.58
C ASP A 191 10.43 -24.49 -4.08
N TYR A 192 10.80 -23.35 -4.69
CA TYR A 192 10.63 -23.08 -6.11
C TYR A 192 12.01 -22.98 -6.77
N ASN A 193 12.25 -23.79 -7.80
CA ASN A 193 13.50 -23.78 -8.59
C ASN A 193 13.62 -22.46 -9.39
N PHE A 194 14.12 -21.40 -8.74
CA PHE A 194 14.29 -20.10 -9.34
C PHE A 194 15.63 -19.95 -10.05
N ASN A 195 15.59 -19.93 -11.37
CA ASN A 195 16.72 -19.54 -12.22
C ASN A 195 16.78 -18.02 -12.46
N GLY A 196 16.61 -17.21 -11.42
CA GLY A 196 16.63 -15.75 -11.54
C GLY A 196 15.26 -15.11 -11.83
N GLU A 197 14.16 -15.84 -11.61
CA GLU A 197 12.80 -15.46 -12.00
C GLU A 197 12.03 -14.74 -10.90
N LEU A 198 10.90 -14.15 -11.27
CA LEU A 198 9.98 -13.42 -10.38
C LEU A 198 9.11 -14.37 -9.57
N PHE A 199 8.87 -14.01 -8.31
CA PHE A 199 7.90 -14.66 -7.42
C PHE A 199 6.72 -13.70 -7.15
N PRO A 200 5.48 -14.07 -7.19
CA PRO A 200 4.82 -15.22 -6.60
C PRO A 200 4.47 -16.33 -7.59
N PRO A 201 4.22 -17.55 -7.08
CA PRO A 201 3.97 -18.73 -7.92
C PRO A 201 2.61 -18.73 -8.62
N LYS A 202 1.71 -17.83 -8.27
CA LYS A 202 0.41 -17.66 -8.92
C LYS A 202 0.12 -16.20 -9.15
N THR A 203 -0.07 -15.84 -10.41
CA THR A 203 -0.51 -14.51 -10.82
C THR A 203 -1.87 -14.22 -10.21
N GLN A 204 -1.92 -13.23 -9.31
CA GLN A 204 -3.19 -12.75 -8.75
C GLN A 204 -3.81 -11.66 -9.63
N CYS A 205 -2.98 -10.97 -10.41
CA CYS A 205 -3.42 -9.84 -11.23
C CYS A 205 -4.22 -10.29 -12.45
N PRO A 206 -5.39 -9.68 -12.72
CA PRO A 206 -6.12 -9.87 -13.98
C PRO A 206 -5.27 -9.55 -15.22
N ASN A 207 -5.51 -10.26 -16.33
CA ASN A 207 -4.75 -10.14 -17.59
C ASN A 207 -4.72 -8.72 -18.20
N LYS A 208 -5.63 -7.83 -17.82
CA LYS A 208 -5.62 -6.44 -18.26
C LYS A 208 -4.42 -5.64 -17.75
N PHE A 209 -3.78 -6.07 -16.68
CA PHE A 209 -2.63 -5.38 -16.07
C PHE A 209 -1.31 -5.82 -16.72
N LYS A 210 -1.15 -5.54 -17.99
CA LYS A 210 -0.01 -5.98 -18.84
C LYS A 210 1.37 -5.58 -18.31
N LYS A 211 1.46 -4.66 -17.34
CA LYS A 211 2.70 -4.28 -16.67
C LYS A 211 2.99 -5.08 -15.39
N CYS A 212 2.10 -5.98 -15.01
CA CYS A 212 2.38 -6.94 -13.95
C CYS A 212 3.47 -7.90 -14.44
N PRO A 213 4.64 -7.97 -13.79
CA PRO A 213 5.72 -8.83 -14.27
C PRO A 213 5.34 -10.31 -14.24
N CYS A 214 4.44 -10.72 -13.33
CA CYS A 214 4.01 -12.11 -13.22
C CYS A 214 3.06 -12.58 -14.34
N LEU A 215 2.59 -11.68 -15.22
CA LEU A 215 1.77 -12.06 -16.39
C LEU A 215 2.60 -12.34 -17.65
N ASN A 216 3.87 -11.94 -17.66
CA ASN A 216 4.74 -12.04 -18.83
C ASN A 216 5.72 -13.23 -18.73
N TYR A 217 5.46 -14.16 -17.82
CA TYR A 217 6.22 -15.39 -17.65
C TYR A 217 5.43 -16.55 -18.27
N GLU A 218 5.57 -16.71 -19.59
CA GLU A 218 5.43 -17.97 -20.31
C GLU A 218 6.79 -18.49 -20.73
#